data_e71531e6b6e40e8e4e987ec4f3553c46
#
_entry.id   e71531e6b6e40e8e4e987ec4f3553c46
#
_cell.length_a   1.000
_cell.length_b   1.000
_cell.length_c   1.000
_cell.angle_alpha   90.00
_cell.angle_beta   90.00
_cell.angle_gamma   90.00
#
_symmetry.space_group_name_H-M   'P 1'
#
loop_
_entity.id
_entity.type
_entity.pdbx_description
1 polymer ?
#
loop_
_entity_poly.entity_id
_entity_poly.type
_entity_poly.pdbx_seq_one_letter_code
_entity_poly.pdbx_strand_id
1 'polypeptide(L)'
;MAANIVNDVLHHGHSLDSTAAKRLKLQPAENHSEIREIAWGSVRWAYRYRGLLQQKLHKPIRSQDAILENLLLCAFYQYEHLDAPDYAITSSAVEAASLLNRKHAKNLVNGVLRAHLRNPASIATGQEEAHYATPMWLLSCLRKAWPDDWNDIVDTYNSKPPLTLRANAQLTSRSDYMLRLVKAGIDSTVSNLSPWAITLAKPRSVLKVPGFSDGLVSVQDAAAQLSPCFLGPLQGLRILDACAAPGGKTGQLYELATDSTSITAIDLPGRTHLIHENIQRLKGHVDIIGGDVTEPDRWWDGTPYDRIILDAP
;
A
#
# COMPACT_ATOMS: atom_id res chain seq x y z
N MET A 1 -4.45 -18.80 -0.59
CA MET A 1 -4.97 -17.53 -1.19
C MET A 1 -3.85 -16.53 -1.43
N ALA A 2 -3.03 -16.18 -0.43
CA ALA A 2 -1.92 -15.24 -0.60
C ALA A 2 -1.00 -15.57 -1.78
N ALA A 3 -0.55 -16.81 -1.94
CA ALA A 3 0.28 -17.24 -3.08
C ALA A 3 -0.35 -16.97 -4.45
N ASN A 4 -1.69 -17.05 -4.57
CA ASN A 4 -2.38 -16.69 -5.82
C ASN A 4 -2.30 -15.19 -6.11
N ILE A 5 -2.45 -14.34 -5.06
CA ILE A 5 -2.30 -12.89 -5.20
C ILE A 5 -0.86 -12.55 -5.63
N VAL A 6 0.12 -13.13 -4.95
CA VAL A 6 1.55 -12.94 -5.26
C VAL A 6 1.87 -13.39 -6.70
N ASN A 7 1.30 -14.52 -7.14
CA ASN A 7 1.48 -15.01 -8.50
C ASN A 7 0.87 -14.07 -9.56
N ASP A 8 -0.31 -13.54 -9.32
CA ASP A 8 -0.94 -12.59 -10.24
C ASP A 8 -0.11 -11.31 -10.38
N VAL A 9 0.53 -10.87 -9.28
CA VAL A 9 1.40 -9.68 -9.30
C VAL A 9 2.75 -9.97 -9.95
N LEU A 10 3.49 -10.97 -9.44
CA LEU A 10 4.88 -11.19 -9.83
C LEU A 10 5.05 -11.93 -11.16
N HIS A 11 4.03 -12.70 -11.58
CA HIS A 11 4.09 -13.49 -12.82
C HIS A 11 3.21 -12.93 -13.93
N HIS A 12 2.05 -12.35 -13.59
CA HIS A 12 1.11 -11.79 -14.57
C HIS A 12 1.12 -10.26 -14.63
N GLY A 13 1.88 -9.57 -13.75
CA GLY A 13 2.00 -8.11 -13.76
C GLY A 13 0.73 -7.35 -13.34
N HIS A 14 -0.18 -8.00 -12.63
CA HIS A 14 -1.41 -7.36 -12.17
C HIS A 14 -1.15 -6.45 -10.97
N SER A 15 -1.97 -5.40 -10.83
CA SER A 15 -1.93 -4.54 -9.63
C SER A 15 -2.27 -5.35 -8.38
N LEU A 16 -1.47 -5.16 -7.30
CA LEU A 16 -1.65 -5.85 -6.03
C LEU A 16 -3.01 -5.55 -5.39
N ASP A 17 -3.41 -4.28 -5.36
CA ASP A 17 -4.67 -3.86 -4.75
C ASP A 17 -5.89 -4.39 -5.50
N SER A 18 -5.91 -4.28 -6.83
CA SER A 18 -7.02 -4.76 -7.65
C SER A 18 -7.16 -6.28 -7.58
N THR A 19 -6.04 -7.00 -7.61
CA THR A 19 -6.01 -8.47 -7.47
C THR A 19 -6.49 -8.91 -6.09
N ALA A 20 -6.02 -8.25 -5.05
CA ALA A 20 -6.44 -8.57 -3.69
C ALA A 20 -7.92 -8.28 -3.48
N ALA A 21 -8.42 -7.11 -3.92
CA ALA A 21 -9.84 -6.77 -3.82
C ALA A 21 -10.74 -7.83 -4.49
N LYS A 22 -10.34 -8.32 -5.66
CA LYS A 22 -11.07 -9.37 -6.40
C LYS A 22 -11.04 -10.73 -5.67
N ARG A 23 -9.85 -11.14 -5.19
CA ARG A 23 -9.67 -12.48 -4.59
C ARG A 23 -10.18 -12.57 -3.16
N LEU A 24 -10.08 -11.51 -2.37
CA LEU A 24 -10.54 -11.47 -1.00
C LEU A 24 -12.07 -11.56 -0.89
N LYS A 25 -12.83 -11.10 -1.89
CA LYS A 25 -14.29 -11.31 -1.94
C LYS A 25 -14.70 -12.79 -1.85
N LEU A 26 -13.79 -13.71 -2.17
CA LEU A 26 -14.00 -15.17 -2.12
C LEU A 26 -13.61 -15.77 -0.76
N GLN A 27 -13.24 -14.96 0.21
CA GLN A 27 -12.76 -15.40 1.52
C GLN A 27 -13.56 -14.75 2.65
N PRO A 28 -13.69 -15.42 3.81
CA PRO A 28 -14.24 -14.81 5.03
C PRO A 28 -13.46 -13.55 5.40
N ALA A 29 -14.17 -12.52 5.86
CA ALA A 29 -13.59 -11.21 6.17
C ALA A 29 -12.51 -11.29 7.28
N GLU A 30 -12.65 -12.23 8.21
CA GLU A 30 -11.69 -12.49 9.29
C GLU A 30 -10.28 -12.83 8.78
N ASN A 31 -10.18 -13.49 7.62
CA ASN A 31 -8.91 -13.89 7.02
C ASN A 31 -8.26 -12.78 6.16
N HIS A 32 -8.97 -11.71 5.87
CA HIS A 32 -8.48 -10.68 4.93
C HIS A 32 -7.20 -10.00 5.40
N SER A 33 -7.08 -9.73 6.70
CA SER A 33 -5.90 -9.05 7.28
C SER A 33 -4.65 -9.91 7.11
N GLU A 34 -4.75 -11.19 7.48
CA GLU A 34 -3.62 -12.13 7.39
C GLU A 34 -3.22 -12.38 5.93
N ILE A 35 -4.19 -12.62 5.03
CA ILE A 35 -3.92 -12.81 3.61
C ILE A 35 -3.22 -11.60 3.01
N ARG A 36 -3.65 -10.38 3.36
CA ARG A 36 -2.97 -9.15 2.94
C ARG A 36 -1.56 -9.07 3.49
N GLU A 37 -1.37 -9.25 4.78
CA GLU A 37 -0.06 -9.20 5.42
C GLU A 37 0.93 -10.11 4.70
N ILE A 38 0.55 -11.37 4.47
CA ILE A 38 1.40 -12.35 3.78
C ILE A 38 1.64 -11.92 2.32
N ALA A 39 0.61 -11.50 1.58
CA ALA A 39 0.76 -11.19 0.16
C ALA A 39 1.61 -9.91 -0.06
N TRP A 40 1.32 -8.83 0.66
CA TRP A 40 2.09 -7.57 0.54
C TRP A 40 3.54 -7.74 0.97
N GLY A 41 3.74 -8.44 2.09
CA GLY A 41 5.08 -8.74 2.58
C GLY A 41 5.87 -9.60 1.61
N SER A 42 5.26 -10.66 1.06
CA SER A 42 5.94 -11.53 0.09
C SER A 42 6.31 -10.80 -1.20
N VAL A 43 5.48 -9.89 -1.68
CA VAL A 43 5.79 -9.06 -2.86
C VAL A 43 6.92 -8.10 -2.54
N ARG A 44 6.89 -7.42 -1.38
CA ARG A 44 7.95 -6.48 -0.94
C ARG A 44 9.31 -7.14 -0.86
N TRP A 45 9.37 -8.35 -0.31
CA TRP A 45 10.61 -9.10 -0.10
C TRP A 45 10.93 -10.11 -1.22
N ALA A 46 10.23 -10.05 -2.36
CA ALA A 46 10.32 -11.07 -3.41
C ALA A 46 11.76 -11.30 -3.92
N TYR A 47 12.53 -10.24 -4.16
CA TYR A 47 13.93 -10.36 -4.60
C TYR A 47 14.80 -11.08 -3.57
N ARG A 48 14.64 -10.76 -2.29
CA ARG A 48 15.34 -11.43 -1.18
C ARG A 48 14.99 -12.92 -1.15
N TYR A 49 13.71 -13.25 -1.16
CA TYR A 49 13.27 -14.63 -1.05
C TYR A 49 13.61 -15.46 -2.29
N ARG A 50 13.62 -14.87 -3.47
CA ARG A 50 14.14 -15.52 -4.68
C ARG A 50 15.62 -15.86 -4.55
N GLY A 51 16.43 -14.94 -4.03
CA GLY A 51 17.85 -15.20 -3.76
C GLY A 51 18.06 -16.33 -2.75
N LEU A 52 17.29 -16.36 -1.67
CA LEU A 52 17.32 -17.45 -0.68
C LEU A 52 16.89 -18.79 -1.31
N LEU A 53 15.82 -18.77 -2.10
CA LEU A 53 15.27 -19.96 -2.76
C LEU A 53 16.25 -20.57 -3.75
N GLN A 54 16.94 -19.76 -4.55
CA GLN A 54 17.97 -20.22 -5.50
C GLN A 54 19.07 -21.03 -4.82
N GLN A 55 19.43 -20.70 -3.60
CA GLN A 55 20.45 -21.43 -2.83
C GLN A 55 19.94 -22.78 -2.28
N LYS A 56 18.63 -23.00 -2.25
CA LYS A 56 18.00 -24.24 -1.74
C LYS A 56 17.55 -25.18 -2.86
N LEU A 57 17.57 -24.72 -4.10
CA LEU A 57 17.13 -25.49 -5.25
C LEU A 57 18.32 -25.96 -6.11
N HIS A 58 18.37 -27.25 -6.43
CA HIS A 58 19.34 -27.77 -7.42
C HIS A 58 19.01 -27.33 -8.85
N LYS A 59 17.73 -27.07 -9.14
CA LYS A 59 17.25 -26.60 -10.43
C LYS A 59 16.15 -25.56 -10.20
N PRO A 60 16.08 -24.50 -11.03
CA PRO A 60 15.03 -23.51 -10.91
C PRO A 60 13.64 -24.13 -11.10
N ILE A 61 12.63 -23.58 -10.43
CA ILE A 61 11.24 -23.97 -10.63
C ILE A 61 10.82 -23.56 -12.04
N ARG A 62 10.14 -24.47 -12.75
CA ARG A 62 9.70 -24.21 -14.13
C ARG A 62 8.65 -23.09 -14.15
N SER A 63 8.65 -22.31 -15.23
CA SER A 63 7.68 -21.19 -15.42
C SER A 63 6.22 -21.64 -15.26
N GLN A 64 5.84 -22.81 -15.75
CA GLN A 64 4.51 -23.40 -15.55
C GLN A 64 4.13 -23.69 -14.10
N ASP A 65 5.12 -23.76 -13.22
CA ASP A 65 4.99 -24.03 -11.80
C ASP A 65 5.34 -22.80 -10.93
N ALA A 66 5.36 -21.58 -11.52
CA ALA A 66 5.68 -20.32 -10.84
C ALA A 66 4.87 -20.11 -9.54
N ILE A 67 3.66 -20.66 -9.47
CA ILE A 67 2.83 -20.62 -8.27
C ILE A 67 3.50 -21.31 -7.07
N LEU A 68 4.35 -22.33 -7.30
CA LEU A 68 5.12 -22.99 -6.21
C LEU A 68 6.22 -22.07 -5.69
N GLU A 69 6.90 -21.33 -6.60
CA GLU A 69 7.86 -20.31 -6.17
C GLU A 69 7.16 -19.31 -5.25
N ASN A 70 6.03 -18.73 -5.68
CA ASN A 70 5.31 -17.76 -4.92
C ASN A 70 4.73 -18.30 -3.60
N LEU A 71 4.38 -19.58 -3.55
CA LEU A 71 4.01 -20.26 -2.31
C LEU A 71 5.19 -20.32 -1.32
N LEU A 72 6.39 -20.63 -1.82
CA LEU A 72 7.62 -20.65 -1.00
C LEU A 72 8.02 -19.25 -0.53
N LEU A 73 7.87 -18.20 -1.37
CA LEU A 73 8.04 -16.81 -0.94
C LEU A 73 7.11 -16.44 0.21
N CYS A 74 5.83 -16.84 0.13
CA CYS A 74 4.87 -16.63 1.21
C CYS A 74 5.27 -17.36 2.52
N ALA A 75 5.84 -18.54 2.44
CA ALA A 75 6.32 -19.25 3.61
C ALA A 75 7.55 -18.59 4.22
N PHE A 76 8.52 -18.14 3.39
CA PHE A 76 9.70 -17.41 3.88
C PHE A 76 9.31 -16.11 4.58
N TYR A 77 8.35 -15.35 4.02
CA TYR A 77 7.83 -14.16 4.68
C TYR A 77 7.25 -14.48 6.06
N GLN A 78 6.46 -15.54 6.16
CA GLN A 78 5.87 -15.94 7.43
C GLN A 78 6.94 -16.33 8.47
N TYR A 79 7.99 -17.04 8.08
CA TYR A 79 9.09 -17.37 8.99
C TYR A 79 9.86 -16.15 9.52
N GLU A 80 10.05 -15.13 8.66
CA GLU A 80 10.85 -13.96 9.05
C GLU A 80 10.04 -12.87 9.76
N HIS A 81 8.72 -12.80 9.54
CA HIS A 81 7.92 -11.63 9.95
C HIS A 81 6.65 -11.93 10.74
N LEU A 82 6.22 -13.19 10.81
CA LEU A 82 5.02 -13.55 11.56
C LEU A 82 5.36 -14.42 12.75
N ASP A 83 4.66 -14.17 13.86
CA ASP A 83 4.79 -14.97 15.09
C ASP A 83 3.91 -16.24 15.00
N ALA A 84 4.31 -17.15 14.11
CA ALA A 84 3.63 -18.42 13.89
C ALA A 84 4.65 -19.58 14.03
N PRO A 85 4.25 -20.73 14.61
CA PRO A 85 5.15 -21.86 14.76
C PRO A 85 5.63 -22.39 13.40
N ASP A 86 6.93 -22.67 13.27
CA ASP A 86 7.57 -23.15 12.03
C ASP A 86 6.89 -24.39 11.44
N TYR A 87 6.47 -25.32 12.30
CA TYR A 87 5.77 -26.53 11.87
C TYR A 87 4.41 -26.22 11.23
N ALA A 88 3.72 -25.19 11.72
CA ALA A 88 2.40 -24.79 11.19
C ALA A 88 2.57 -24.14 9.81
N ILE A 89 3.56 -23.26 9.65
CA ILE A 89 3.91 -22.64 8.34
C ILE A 89 4.29 -23.73 7.34
N THR A 90 5.17 -24.67 7.73
CA THR A 90 5.56 -25.78 6.85
C THR A 90 4.36 -26.64 6.44
N SER A 91 3.52 -27.06 7.39
CA SER A 91 2.35 -27.90 7.15
C SER A 91 1.34 -27.21 6.22
N SER A 92 1.03 -25.94 6.50
CA SER A 92 0.10 -25.14 5.69
C SER A 92 0.62 -24.97 4.24
N ALA A 93 1.91 -24.73 4.06
CA ALA A 93 2.51 -24.60 2.73
C ALA A 93 2.45 -25.92 1.94
N VAL A 94 2.72 -27.06 2.59
CA VAL A 94 2.64 -28.40 1.97
C VAL A 94 1.18 -28.74 1.59
N GLU A 95 0.21 -28.37 2.44
CA GLU A 95 -1.21 -28.56 2.14
C GLU A 95 -1.65 -27.63 0.99
N ALA A 96 -1.24 -26.36 1.03
CA ALA A 96 -1.52 -25.38 -0.02
C ALA A 96 -1.04 -25.84 -1.40
N ALA A 97 0.09 -26.55 -1.51
CA ALA A 97 0.53 -27.14 -2.77
C ALA A 97 -0.49 -28.10 -3.37
N SER A 98 -1.24 -28.83 -2.53
CA SER A 98 -2.34 -29.71 -2.99
C SER A 98 -3.54 -28.89 -3.48
N LEU A 99 -3.93 -27.87 -2.72
CA LEU A 99 -5.04 -26.97 -3.06
C LEU A 99 -4.76 -26.19 -4.36
N LEU A 100 -3.50 -25.97 -4.68
CA LEU A 100 -3.04 -25.33 -5.93
C LEU A 100 -2.88 -26.34 -7.10
N ASN A 101 -3.41 -27.57 -6.97
CA ASN A 101 -3.28 -28.64 -7.95
C ASN A 101 -1.82 -29.03 -8.27
N ARG A 102 -0.93 -28.94 -7.29
CA ARG A 102 0.50 -29.29 -7.37
C ARG A 102 0.88 -30.37 -6.35
N LYS A 103 0.03 -31.40 -6.19
CA LYS A 103 0.22 -32.49 -5.23
C LYS A 103 1.59 -33.16 -5.35
N HIS A 104 2.11 -33.29 -6.59
CA HIS A 104 3.43 -33.86 -6.85
C HIS A 104 4.59 -33.07 -6.26
N ALA A 105 4.40 -31.77 -5.98
CA ALA A 105 5.42 -30.90 -5.43
C ALA A 105 5.48 -30.85 -3.90
N LYS A 106 4.63 -31.58 -3.18
CA LYS A 106 4.61 -31.58 -1.70
C LYS A 106 5.99 -31.86 -1.09
N ASN A 107 6.66 -32.88 -1.62
CA ASN A 107 8.01 -33.27 -1.14
C ASN A 107 9.04 -32.17 -1.41
N LEU A 108 8.95 -31.50 -2.54
CA LEU A 108 9.82 -30.35 -2.88
C LEU A 108 9.56 -29.20 -1.88
N VAL A 109 8.32 -28.79 -1.70
CA VAL A 109 7.96 -27.72 -0.76
C VAL A 109 8.45 -28.05 0.65
N ASN A 110 8.13 -29.24 1.17
CA ASN A 110 8.59 -29.66 2.49
C ASN A 110 10.12 -29.71 2.60
N GLY A 111 10.80 -30.22 1.58
CA GLY A 111 12.27 -30.32 1.55
C GLY A 111 12.94 -28.95 1.59
N VAL A 112 12.47 -28.00 0.76
CA VAL A 112 12.98 -26.62 0.71
C VAL A 112 12.79 -25.91 2.04
N LEU A 113 11.58 -25.97 2.61
CA LEU A 113 11.25 -25.27 3.86
C LEU A 113 12.03 -25.86 5.05
N ARG A 114 12.14 -27.18 5.16
CA ARG A 114 12.97 -27.80 6.19
C ARG A 114 14.47 -27.52 6.01
N ALA A 115 14.95 -27.42 4.78
CA ALA A 115 16.33 -27.04 4.53
C ALA A 115 16.59 -25.57 4.91
N HIS A 116 15.62 -24.70 4.72
CA HIS A 116 15.69 -23.30 5.16
C HIS A 116 15.77 -23.20 6.69
N LEU A 117 14.90 -23.91 7.42
CA LEU A 117 14.86 -23.89 8.89
C LEU A 117 16.14 -24.49 9.52
N ARG A 118 16.67 -25.59 8.95
CA ARG A 118 17.90 -26.21 9.49
C ARG A 118 19.15 -25.39 9.24
N ASN A 119 19.21 -24.68 8.14
CA ASN A 119 20.33 -23.84 7.75
C ASN A 119 19.82 -22.57 7.07
N PRO A 120 19.41 -21.57 7.88
CA PRO A 120 18.98 -20.28 7.34
C PRO A 120 20.08 -19.71 6.46
N ALA A 121 19.78 -19.56 5.16
CA ALA A 121 20.76 -19.03 4.23
C ALA A 121 20.94 -17.53 4.47
N SER A 122 22.17 -17.07 4.54
CA SER A 122 22.48 -15.66 4.31
C SER A 122 22.45 -15.40 2.80
N ILE A 123 22.15 -14.16 2.41
CA ILE A 123 22.24 -13.75 1.01
C ILE A 123 23.71 -13.90 0.56
N ALA A 124 23.93 -14.60 -0.54
CA ALA A 124 25.27 -14.81 -1.06
C ALA A 124 25.90 -13.48 -1.51
N THR A 125 27.22 -13.37 -1.35
CA THR A 125 27.99 -12.21 -1.81
C THR A 125 27.77 -11.99 -3.30
N GLY A 126 27.51 -10.74 -3.70
CA GLY A 126 27.24 -10.37 -5.10
C GLY A 126 25.78 -10.46 -5.53
N GLN A 127 24.89 -10.94 -4.68
CA GLN A 127 23.43 -10.92 -4.95
C GLN A 127 22.80 -9.63 -4.41
N GLU A 128 23.13 -8.48 -4.99
CA GLU A 128 22.66 -7.18 -4.50
C GLU A 128 21.13 -7.05 -4.50
N GLU A 129 20.44 -7.51 -5.53
CA GLU A 129 18.98 -7.49 -5.58
C GLU A 129 18.34 -8.24 -4.42
N ALA A 130 18.92 -9.37 -4.07
CA ALA A 130 18.44 -10.16 -2.93
C ALA A 130 18.81 -9.50 -1.59
N HIS A 131 19.99 -8.90 -1.50
CA HIS A 131 20.45 -8.23 -0.28
C HIS A 131 19.58 -7.04 0.07
N TYR A 132 19.28 -6.20 -0.92
CA TYR A 132 18.47 -4.98 -0.75
C TYR A 132 16.99 -5.21 -1.04
N ALA A 133 16.55 -6.42 -1.35
CA ALA A 133 15.18 -6.75 -1.78
C ALA A 133 14.65 -5.82 -2.89
N THR A 134 15.53 -5.32 -3.76
CA THR A 134 15.26 -4.24 -4.72
C THR A 134 15.93 -4.55 -6.06
N PRO A 135 15.25 -4.34 -7.21
CA PRO A 135 15.83 -4.63 -8.52
C PRO A 135 17.02 -3.72 -8.85
N MET A 136 18.02 -4.25 -9.58
CA MET A 136 19.26 -3.53 -9.92
C MET A 136 19.03 -2.20 -10.64
N TRP A 137 18.02 -2.14 -11.53
CA TRP A 137 17.74 -0.89 -12.22
C TRP A 137 17.36 0.24 -11.24
N LEU A 138 16.56 -0.08 -10.21
CA LEU A 138 16.14 0.89 -9.19
C LEU A 138 17.30 1.25 -8.26
N LEU A 139 18.09 0.25 -7.82
CA LEU A 139 19.30 0.52 -7.04
C LEU A 139 20.26 1.45 -7.79
N SER A 140 20.47 1.22 -9.09
CA SER A 140 21.32 2.08 -9.92
C SER A 140 20.78 3.50 -10.04
N CYS A 141 19.47 3.67 -10.20
CA CYS A 141 18.82 4.98 -10.22
C CYS A 141 18.96 5.71 -8.88
N LEU A 142 18.72 5.00 -7.76
CA LEU A 142 18.83 5.58 -6.42
C LEU A 142 20.27 6.02 -6.11
N ARG A 143 21.26 5.17 -6.38
CA ARG A 143 22.69 5.49 -6.18
C ARG A 143 23.12 6.72 -6.99
N LYS A 144 22.59 6.89 -8.19
CA LYS A 144 22.89 8.04 -9.04
C LYS A 144 22.19 9.32 -8.54
N ALA A 145 20.94 9.23 -8.11
CA ALA A 145 20.13 10.38 -7.71
C ALA A 145 20.42 10.83 -6.26
N TRP A 146 20.71 9.90 -5.36
CA TRP A 146 20.98 10.12 -3.94
C TRP A 146 22.20 9.31 -3.48
N PRO A 147 23.44 9.73 -3.87
CA PRO A 147 24.66 8.97 -3.61
C PRO A 147 24.89 8.65 -2.13
N ASP A 148 24.54 9.58 -1.25
CA ASP A 148 24.78 9.48 0.18
C ASP A 148 23.63 8.80 0.93
N ASP A 149 22.38 8.93 0.44
CA ASP A 149 21.15 8.51 1.16
C ASP A 149 20.49 7.25 0.57
N TRP A 150 20.95 6.72 -0.57
CA TRP A 150 20.26 5.63 -1.28
C TRP A 150 20.00 4.40 -0.41
N ASN A 151 20.92 4.09 0.51
CA ASN A 151 20.80 2.93 1.40
C ASN A 151 19.64 3.12 2.40
N ASP A 152 19.56 4.29 3.03
CA ASP A 152 18.49 4.64 3.97
C ASP A 152 17.13 4.72 3.25
N ILE A 153 17.12 5.15 2.00
CA ILE A 153 15.91 5.14 1.14
C ILE A 153 15.43 3.72 0.91
N VAL A 154 16.33 2.79 0.56
CA VAL A 154 16.00 1.37 0.34
C VAL A 154 15.51 0.71 1.63
N ASP A 155 16.15 0.94 2.75
CA ASP A 155 15.76 0.40 4.06
C ASP A 155 14.37 0.92 4.47
N THR A 156 14.12 2.21 4.26
CA THR A 156 12.82 2.83 4.51
C THR A 156 11.73 2.25 3.59
N TYR A 157 12.02 2.09 2.30
CA TYR A 157 11.12 1.50 1.31
C TYR A 157 10.72 0.05 1.66
N ASN A 158 11.66 -0.73 2.17
CA ASN A 158 11.44 -2.12 2.58
C ASN A 158 10.77 -2.24 3.96
N SER A 159 10.75 -1.17 4.76
CA SER A 159 10.08 -1.17 6.06
C SER A 159 8.55 -1.20 5.92
N LYS A 160 7.88 -1.62 6.99
CA LYS A 160 6.42 -1.51 7.05
C LYS A 160 6.03 -0.04 7.17
N PRO A 161 5.18 0.50 6.25
CA PRO A 161 4.82 1.90 6.31
C PRO A 161 4.10 2.23 7.61
N PRO A 162 4.41 3.37 8.24
CA PRO A 162 3.68 3.83 9.40
C PRO A 162 2.24 4.21 9.04
N LEU A 163 1.33 4.13 10.00
CA LEU A 163 -0.01 4.67 9.82
C LEU A 163 0.01 6.17 10.10
N THR A 164 -0.03 6.97 9.06
CA THR A 164 -0.07 8.43 9.14
C THR A 164 -1.50 8.93 8.91
N LEU A 165 -1.92 9.84 9.78
CA LEU A 165 -3.20 10.51 9.75
C LEU A 165 -3.00 11.97 9.33
N ARG A 166 -3.99 12.53 8.66
CA ARG A 166 -4.16 13.96 8.43
C ARG A 166 -5.30 14.47 9.30
N ALA A 167 -5.02 15.42 10.19
CA ALA A 167 -6.05 16.12 10.95
C ALA A 167 -6.87 17.02 10.03
N ASN A 168 -8.19 16.95 10.12
CA ASN A 168 -9.10 17.78 9.34
C ASN A 168 -9.08 19.22 9.87
N ALA A 169 -8.50 20.14 9.09
CA ALA A 169 -8.29 21.52 9.49
C ALA A 169 -9.58 22.32 9.80
N GLN A 170 -10.72 21.88 9.25
CA GLN A 170 -12.02 22.51 9.54
C GLN A 170 -12.61 22.06 10.89
N LEU A 171 -12.28 20.86 11.36
CA LEU A 171 -12.93 20.25 12.52
C LEU A 171 -12.05 20.19 13.76
N THR A 172 -10.73 20.14 13.60
CA THR A 172 -9.79 19.99 14.73
C THR A 172 -8.40 20.53 14.38
N SER A 173 -7.71 21.04 15.37
CA SER A 173 -6.28 21.27 15.22
C SER A 173 -5.48 19.97 15.40
N ARG A 174 -4.26 19.92 14.83
CA ARG A 174 -3.34 18.80 15.05
C ARG A 174 -3.08 18.59 16.55
N SER A 175 -2.90 19.67 17.29
CA SER A 175 -2.63 19.62 18.74
C SER A 175 -3.80 19.05 19.53
N ASP A 176 -5.03 19.48 19.25
CA ASP A 176 -6.21 18.97 19.93
C ASP A 176 -6.46 17.50 19.60
N TYR A 177 -6.19 17.11 18.37
CA TYR A 177 -6.31 15.72 17.98
C TYR A 177 -5.23 14.83 18.64
N MET A 178 -3.99 15.31 18.78
CA MET A 178 -2.96 14.64 19.57
C MET A 178 -3.40 14.40 21.01
N LEU A 179 -4.00 15.38 21.67
CA LEU A 179 -4.56 15.21 23.03
C LEU A 179 -5.66 14.15 23.06
N ARG A 180 -6.49 14.05 22.02
CA ARG A 180 -7.51 12.99 21.89
C ARG A 180 -6.88 11.61 21.78
N LEU A 181 -5.77 11.45 21.03
CA LEU A 181 -5.04 10.19 20.92
C LEU A 181 -4.43 9.79 22.28
N VAL A 182 -3.82 10.72 22.98
CA VAL A 182 -3.27 10.47 24.34
C VAL A 182 -4.37 9.99 25.30
N LYS A 183 -5.55 10.64 25.31
CA LYS A 183 -6.71 10.20 26.12
C LYS A 183 -7.20 8.81 25.76
N ALA A 184 -7.02 8.40 24.51
CA ALA A 184 -7.38 7.07 24.02
C ALA A 184 -6.26 6.02 24.22
N GLY A 185 -5.14 6.37 24.87
CA GLY A 185 -3.99 5.49 25.05
C GLY A 185 -3.27 5.13 23.75
N ILE A 186 -3.24 6.05 22.79
CA ILE A 186 -2.63 5.85 21.48
C ILE A 186 -1.38 6.71 21.35
N ASP A 187 -0.22 6.07 21.35
CA ASP A 187 1.05 6.73 21.14
C ASP A 187 1.18 7.22 19.70
N SER A 188 1.61 8.46 19.54
CA SER A 188 1.73 9.11 18.25
C SER A 188 2.77 10.23 18.27
N THR A 189 3.29 10.57 17.09
CA THR A 189 4.25 11.65 16.89
C THR A 189 3.77 12.59 15.79
N VAL A 190 4.22 13.84 15.82
CA VAL A 190 3.97 14.78 14.73
C VAL A 190 5.00 14.59 13.62
N SER A 191 4.57 14.74 12.38
CA SER A 191 5.51 14.86 11.26
C SER A 191 5.85 16.34 11.01
N ASN A 192 7.11 16.63 10.74
CA ASN A 192 7.56 17.97 10.36
C ASN A 192 7.29 18.28 8.88
N LEU A 193 6.91 17.27 8.07
CA LEU A 193 6.64 17.45 6.64
C LEU A 193 5.33 18.18 6.38
N SER A 194 4.31 17.93 7.21
CA SER A 194 2.98 18.52 7.01
C SER A 194 2.44 19.06 8.35
N PRO A 195 1.78 20.22 8.36
CA PRO A 195 1.18 20.79 9.57
C PRO A 195 0.00 19.98 10.12
N TRP A 196 -0.55 19.06 9.33
CA TRP A 196 -1.69 18.20 9.71
C TRP A 196 -1.30 16.76 10.01
N ALA A 197 -0.06 16.36 9.71
CA ALA A 197 0.37 14.98 9.78
C ALA A 197 0.67 14.52 11.22
N ILE A 198 0.10 13.36 11.56
CA ILE A 198 0.27 12.65 12.84
C ILE A 198 0.56 11.19 12.50
N THR A 199 1.69 10.66 12.97
CA THR A 199 2.08 9.27 12.76
C THR A 199 1.80 8.45 14.01
N LEU A 200 1.06 7.36 13.89
CA LEU A 200 0.81 6.44 15.01
C LEU A 200 2.00 5.52 15.22
N ALA A 201 2.39 5.32 16.48
CA ALA A 201 3.51 4.44 16.84
C ALA A 201 3.27 2.97 16.45
N LYS A 202 2.00 2.53 16.45
CA LYS A 202 1.60 1.18 16.04
C LYS A 202 0.45 1.23 15.04
N PRO A 203 0.53 0.49 13.93
CA PRO A 203 -0.58 0.35 13.00
C PRO A 203 -1.81 -0.24 13.70
N ARG A 204 -3.00 0.22 13.28
CA ARG A 204 -4.29 -0.27 13.76
C ARG A 204 -5.35 -0.16 12.70
N SER A 205 -6.47 -0.85 12.90
CA SER A 205 -7.64 -0.66 12.03
C SER A 205 -8.08 0.81 12.07
N VAL A 206 -8.29 1.42 10.93
CA VAL A 206 -8.71 2.82 10.80
C VAL A 206 -10.05 3.09 11.50
N LEU A 207 -10.95 2.10 11.53
CA LEU A 207 -12.22 2.18 12.25
C LEU A 207 -12.07 2.25 13.78
N LYS A 208 -10.87 1.89 14.32
CA LYS A 208 -10.52 2.02 15.74
C LYS A 208 -9.76 3.31 16.04
N VAL A 209 -9.57 4.17 15.02
CA VAL A 209 -8.96 5.50 15.21
C VAL A 209 -10.06 6.47 15.66
N PRO A 210 -9.90 7.15 16.81
CA PRO A 210 -10.93 8.02 17.37
C PRO A 210 -11.34 9.14 16.41
N GLY A 211 -12.63 9.23 16.09
CA GLY A 211 -13.18 10.26 15.22
C GLY A 211 -12.92 10.09 13.73
N PHE A 212 -12.38 8.94 13.29
CA PHE A 212 -12.21 8.67 11.86
C PHE A 212 -13.55 8.66 11.13
N SER A 213 -14.54 7.97 11.67
CA SER A 213 -15.91 7.94 11.08
C SER A 213 -16.61 9.29 11.12
N ASP A 214 -16.19 10.19 12.02
CA ASP A 214 -16.75 11.53 12.15
C ASP A 214 -16.02 12.56 11.27
N GLY A 215 -15.03 12.14 10.48
CA GLY A 215 -14.27 13.01 9.59
C GLY A 215 -13.20 13.86 10.27
N LEU A 216 -12.89 13.64 11.57
CA LEU A 216 -11.87 14.40 12.28
C LEU A 216 -10.46 14.17 11.73
N VAL A 217 -10.25 13.00 11.13
CA VAL A 217 -8.98 12.64 10.48
C VAL A 217 -9.21 11.79 9.24
N SER A 218 -8.23 11.82 8.35
CA SER A 218 -8.11 10.94 7.18
C SER A 218 -6.79 10.19 7.24
N VAL A 219 -6.74 8.98 6.64
CA VAL A 219 -5.48 8.28 6.45
C VAL A 219 -4.82 8.82 5.18
N GLN A 220 -3.64 9.39 5.33
CA GLN A 220 -2.86 9.90 4.20
C GLN A 220 -1.39 10.01 4.61
N ASP A 221 -0.49 9.57 3.73
CA ASP A 221 0.94 9.74 3.91
C ASP A 221 1.33 11.22 4.07
N ALA A 222 2.34 11.50 4.91
CA ALA A 222 2.74 12.87 5.20
C ALA A 222 3.24 13.64 3.97
N ALA A 223 3.95 12.97 3.06
CA ALA A 223 4.41 13.58 1.82
C ALA A 223 3.23 13.86 0.86
N ALA A 224 2.26 12.95 0.78
CA ALA A 224 1.05 13.15 -0.03
C ALA A 224 0.21 14.36 0.45
N GLN A 225 0.29 14.70 1.74
CA GLN A 225 -0.38 15.89 2.30
C GLN A 225 0.22 17.22 1.81
N LEU A 226 1.41 17.21 1.19
CA LEU A 226 2.04 18.43 0.67
C LEU A 226 1.44 18.88 -0.67
N SER A 227 0.84 17.96 -1.44
CA SER A 227 0.40 18.28 -2.80
C SER A 227 -0.58 19.46 -2.89
N PRO A 228 -1.60 19.63 -2.03
CA PRO A 228 -2.43 20.82 -2.04
C PRO A 228 -1.69 22.10 -1.65
N CYS A 229 -0.60 22.00 -0.86
CA CYS A 229 0.19 23.18 -0.47
C CYS A 229 0.86 23.84 -1.68
N PHE A 230 1.20 23.08 -2.72
CA PHE A 230 1.80 23.61 -3.95
C PHE A 230 0.82 24.40 -4.81
N LEU A 231 -0.50 24.30 -4.56
CA LEU A 231 -1.50 25.11 -5.26
C LEU A 231 -1.57 26.54 -4.72
N GLY A 232 -0.98 26.82 -3.56
CA GLY A 232 -1.09 28.11 -2.88
C GLY A 232 -2.48 28.33 -2.27
N PRO A 233 -2.87 29.59 -1.99
CA PRO A 233 -4.17 29.91 -1.44
C PRO A 233 -5.29 29.48 -2.39
N LEU A 234 -6.34 28.85 -1.85
CA LEU A 234 -7.43 28.24 -2.63
C LEU A 234 -8.69 29.14 -2.72
N GLN A 235 -8.71 30.23 -1.99
CA GLN A 235 -9.88 31.09 -1.87
C GLN A 235 -10.36 31.63 -3.23
N GLY A 236 -11.63 31.42 -3.54
CA GLY A 236 -12.28 31.90 -4.75
C GLY A 236 -11.84 31.18 -6.04
N LEU A 237 -11.05 30.11 -5.94
CA LEU A 237 -10.56 29.38 -7.09
C LEU A 237 -11.48 28.25 -7.52
N ARG A 238 -11.43 27.92 -8.80
CA ARG A 238 -12.01 26.74 -9.41
C ARG A 238 -10.90 25.70 -9.58
N ILE A 239 -11.02 24.56 -8.88
CA ILE A 239 -9.96 23.56 -8.75
C ILE A 239 -10.42 22.23 -9.35
N LEU A 240 -9.56 21.59 -10.12
CA LEU A 240 -9.75 20.22 -10.61
C LEU A 240 -8.82 19.26 -9.86
N ASP A 241 -9.37 18.19 -9.30
CA ASP A 241 -8.63 17.01 -8.86
C ASP A 241 -8.83 15.89 -9.89
N ALA A 242 -7.79 15.64 -10.69
CA ALA A 242 -7.79 14.68 -11.77
C ALA A 242 -7.19 13.35 -11.30
N CYS A 243 -7.83 12.23 -11.67
CA CYS A 243 -7.55 10.89 -11.14
C CYS A 243 -7.77 10.85 -9.61
N ALA A 244 -8.91 11.35 -9.17
CA ALA A 244 -9.16 11.72 -7.78
C ALA A 244 -9.36 10.55 -6.81
N ALA A 245 -9.81 9.37 -7.29
CA ALA A 245 -10.13 8.24 -6.41
C ALA A 245 -8.89 7.67 -5.69
N PRO A 246 -9.02 7.36 -4.39
CA PRO A 246 -10.25 7.28 -3.58
C PRO A 246 -10.71 8.58 -2.91
N GLY A 247 -10.22 9.75 -3.29
CA GLY A 247 -10.66 11.04 -2.77
C GLY A 247 -9.82 11.60 -1.61
N GLY A 248 -8.60 11.10 -1.42
CA GLY A 248 -7.73 11.57 -0.34
C GLY A 248 -7.27 13.01 -0.52
N LYS A 249 -6.87 13.41 -1.74
CA LYS A 249 -6.50 14.78 -2.10
C LYS A 249 -7.73 15.67 -2.23
N THR A 250 -8.81 15.17 -2.85
CA THR A 250 -10.10 15.86 -2.91
C THR A 250 -10.59 16.26 -1.52
N GLY A 251 -10.54 15.32 -0.55
CA GLY A 251 -10.91 15.59 0.84
C GLY A 251 -10.01 16.66 1.48
N GLN A 252 -8.72 16.64 1.22
CA GLN A 252 -7.81 17.66 1.72
C GLN A 252 -8.07 19.04 1.09
N LEU A 253 -8.34 19.10 -0.22
CA LEU A 253 -8.74 20.33 -0.88
C LEU A 253 -10.01 20.90 -0.23
N TYR A 254 -11.01 20.03 0.01
CA TYR A 254 -12.24 20.42 0.71
C TYR A 254 -11.95 20.95 2.12
N GLU A 255 -11.09 20.27 2.89
CA GLU A 255 -10.71 20.69 4.25
C GLU A 255 -9.99 22.05 4.28
N LEU A 256 -9.29 22.42 3.20
CA LEU A 256 -8.57 23.69 3.06
C LEU A 256 -9.36 24.77 2.31
N ALA A 257 -10.46 24.40 1.68
CA ALA A 257 -11.29 25.31 0.90
C ALA A 257 -12.05 26.29 1.79
N THR A 258 -12.47 27.39 1.17
CA THR A 258 -13.44 28.34 1.71
C THR A 258 -14.77 28.23 0.95
N ASP A 259 -15.84 28.85 1.43
CA ASP A 259 -17.17 28.84 0.79
C ASP A 259 -17.15 29.32 -0.67
N SER A 260 -16.16 30.14 -1.05
CA SER A 260 -16.01 30.65 -2.41
C SER A 260 -15.19 29.72 -3.35
N THR A 261 -14.65 28.62 -2.85
CA THR A 261 -13.84 27.67 -3.63
C THR A 261 -14.71 26.59 -4.26
N SER A 262 -14.57 26.38 -5.57
CA SER A 262 -15.26 25.29 -6.29
C SER A 262 -14.26 24.15 -6.56
N ILE A 263 -14.62 22.93 -6.20
CA ILE A 263 -13.79 21.73 -6.40
C ILE A 263 -14.55 20.75 -7.27
N THR A 264 -13.91 20.33 -8.36
CA THR A 264 -14.36 19.24 -9.22
C THR A 264 -13.38 18.09 -9.10
N ALA A 265 -13.86 16.89 -8.80
CA ALA A 265 -13.10 15.65 -8.77
C ALA A 265 -13.49 14.76 -9.93
N ILE A 266 -12.54 14.28 -10.72
CA ILE A 266 -12.80 13.36 -11.84
C ILE A 266 -12.00 12.07 -11.68
N ASP A 267 -12.67 10.95 -11.90
CA ASP A 267 -12.05 9.62 -12.03
C ASP A 267 -12.94 8.73 -12.91
N LEU A 268 -12.43 7.56 -13.30
CA LEU A 268 -13.18 6.59 -14.08
C LEU A 268 -14.52 6.26 -13.38
N PRO A 269 -15.63 6.07 -14.13
CA PRO A 269 -16.97 5.89 -13.53
C PRO A 269 -17.05 4.79 -12.49
N GLY A 270 -16.27 3.69 -12.67
CA GLY A 270 -16.22 2.57 -11.72
C GLY A 270 -15.54 2.90 -10.38
N ARG A 271 -14.89 4.06 -10.23
CA ARG A 271 -14.13 4.46 -9.03
C ARG A 271 -14.72 5.66 -8.30
N THR A 272 -15.65 6.38 -8.89
CA THR A 272 -16.25 7.60 -8.29
C THR A 272 -16.97 7.34 -6.96
N HIS A 273 -17.52 6.14 -6.75
CA HIS A 273 -18.15 5.77 -5.48
C HIS A 273 -17.19 5.91 -4.28
N LEU A 274 -15.88 5.66 -4.47
CA LEU A 274 -14.87 5.81 -3.41
C LEU A 274 -14.69 7.28 -3.00
N ILE A 275 -14.77 8.19 -3.98
CA ILE A 275 -14.73 9.64 -3.72
C ILE A 275 -15.97 10.06 -2.94
N HIS A 276 -17.15 9.61 -3.38
CA HIS A 276 -18.43 9.91 -2.70
C HIS A 276 -18.41 9.45 -1.24
N GLU A 277 -17.98 8.20 -0.97
CA GLU A 277 -17.86 7.65 0.39
C GLU A 277 -16.95 8.51 1.28
N ASN A 278 -15.79 8.93 0.76
CA ASN A 278 -14.84 9.73 1.51
C ASN A 278 -15.38 11.14 1.79
N ILE A 279 -15.94 11.81 0.79
CA ILE A 279 -16.52 13.16 0.94
C ILE A 279 -17.74 13.13 1.86
N GLN A 280 -18.58 12.11 1.78
CA GLN A 280 -19.71 11.93 2.71
C GLN A 280 -19.23 11.75 4.15
N ARG A 281 -18.17 10.96 4.39
CA ARG A 281 -17.54 10.80 5.71
C ARG A 281 -17.02 12.13 6.26
N LEU A 282 -16.48 12.99 5.40
CA LEU A 282 -16.02 14.34 5.75
C LEU A 282 -17.17 15.35 5.88
N LYS A 283 -18.40 14.93 5.60
CA LYS A 283 -19.62 15.80 5.56
C LYS A 283 -19.46 16.96 4.58
N GLY A 284 -18.68 16.72 3.51
CA GLY A 284 -18.37 17.70 2.50
C GLY A 284 -19.31 17.65 1.29
N HIS A 285 -19.12 18.63 0.41
CA HIS A 285 -19.72 18.68 -0.91
C HIS A 285 -18.67 19.09 -1.94
N VAL A 286 -18.53 18.30 -2.99
CA VAL A 286 -17.68 18.57 -4.16
C VAL A 286 -18.38 18.01 -5.41
N ASP A 287 -18.11 18.60 -6.56
CA ASP A 287 -18.63 18.08 -7.83
C ASP A 287 -17.81 16.85 -8.24
N ILE A 288 -18.47 15.71 -8.43
CA ILE A 288 -17.80 14.44 -8.78
C ILE A 288 -18.27 14.00 -10.16
N ILE A 289 -17.30 13.87 -11.07
CA ILE A 289 -17.51 13.49 -12.46
C ILE A 289 -16.95 12.10 -12.71
N GLY A 290 -17.74 11.23 -13.33
CA GLY A 290 -17.26 9.93 -13.85
C GLY A 290 -16.86 10.08 -15.32
N GLY A 291 -15.55 10.05 -15.61
CA GLY A 291 -15.03 10.23 -16.95
C GLY A 291 -13.56 9.89 -17.08
N ASP A 292 -13.10 9.74 -18.29
CA ASP A 292 -11.68 9.64 -18.61
C ASP A 292 -11.10 11.06 -18.72
N VAL A 293 -10.13 11.40 -17.89
CA VAL A 293 -9.51 12.73 -17.88
C VAL A 293 -8.85 13.09 -19.21
N THR A 294 -8.46 12.11 -20.01
CA THR A 294 -7.85 12.30 -21.33
C THR A 294 -8.84 12.66 -22.43
N GLU A 295 -10.16 12.57 -22.15
CA GLU A 295 -11.24 12.89 -23.08
C GLU A 295 -12.04 14.13 -22.61
N PRO A 296 -11.44 15.34 -22.51
CA PRO A 296 -12.05 16.51 -21.89
C PRO A 296 -13.37 16.93 -22.56
N ASP A 297 -13.52 16.73 -23.87
CA ASP A 297 -14.73 17.07 -24.61
C ASP A 297 -15.99 16.31 -24.11
N ARG A 298 -15.81 15.27 -23.30
CA ARG A 298 -16.93 14.47 -22.78
C ARG A 298 -17.39 14.88 -21.39
N TRP A 299 -16.58 15.63 -20.65
CA TRP A 299 -16.88 15.94 -19.25
C TRP A 299 -16.64 17.40 -18.85
N TRP A 300 -15.77 18.12 -19.57
CA TRP A 300 -15.44 19.50 -19.27
C TRP A 300 -16.47 20.47 -19.90
N ASP A 301 -16.90 21.44 -19.14
CA ASP A 301 -17.87 22.47 -19.55
C ASP A 301 -17.27 23.64 -20.35
N GLY A 302 -15.96 23.59 -20.66
CA GLY A 302 -15.23 24.64 -21.35
C GLY A 302 -14.79 25.81 -20.46
N THR A 303 -15.19 25.85 -19.20
CA THR A 303 -14.76 26.90 -18.26
C THR A 303 -13.40 26.51 -17.65
N PRO A 304 -12.35 27.33 -17.79
CA PRO A 304 -11.03 27.01 -17.27
C PRO A 304 -11.00 26.78 -15.76
N TYR A 305 -10.14 25.87 -15.32
CA TYR A 305 -9.78 25.70 -13.92
C TYR A 305 -8.57 26.59 -13.60
N ASP A 306 -8.58 27.23 -12.42
CA ASP A 306 -7.47 28.04 -11.95
C ASP A 306 -6.30 27.18 -11.50
N ARG A 307 -6.59 25.99 -10.95
CA ARG A 307 -5.61 25.02 -10.47
C ARG A 307 -6.03 23.61 -10.80
N ILE A 308 -5.04 22.77 -11.07
CA ILE A 308 -5.25 21.34 -11.33
C ILE A 308 -4.27 20.54 -10.47
N ILE A 309 -4.79 19.56 -9.71
CA ILE A 309 -3.99 18.46 -9.16
C ILE A 309 -4.16 17.26 -10.09
N LEU A 310 -3.05 16.67 -10.50
CA LEU A 310 -3.01 15.41 -11.23
C LEU A 310 -2.12 14.43 -10.47
N ASP A 311 -2.75 13.38 -9.94
CA ASP A 311 -2.08 12.28 -9.24
C ASP A 311 -2.43 10.97 -9.95
N ALA A 312 -1.88 10.83 -11.16
CA ALA A 312 -2.13 9.67 -12.02
C ALA A 312 -1.42 8.42 -11.47
N PRO A 313 -2.02 7.22 -11.65
CA PRO A 313 -1.42 5.94 -11.28
C PRO A 313 -0.20 5.59 -12.13
#